data_861120689cbeeae02d00c6a4abccf7ca
#
_entry.id   861120689cbeeae02d00c6a4abccf7ca
#
_cell.length_a   1.000
_cell.length_b   1.000
_cell.length_c   1.000
_cell.angle_alpha   90.00
_cell.angle_beta   90.00
_cell.angle_gamma   90.00
#
_symmetry.space_group_name_H-M   'P 1'
#
loop_
_entity.id
_entity.type
_entity.pdbx_description
1 polymer ?
#
loop_
_entity_poly.entity_id
_entity_poly.type
_entity_poly.pdbx_seq_one_letter_code
_entity_poly.pdbx_strand_id
1 'polypeptide(L)'
;MQILSNTDYSPLNALQQAIQRDIRQYIAAQADRTIPVGYSAADVREILADQWNYFQCAIEGEQHDSRSDFFGLNSYSWCGSEATFESAGYNVLIEIFGNTTIPVFFSEYGCNKVQPRAFDEVQALYGPQMTTMSGGLVYEYSQEESDYGLVTINGN
;
A
#
# COMPACT_ATOMS: atom_id res chain seq x y z
N MET A 1 26.25 -1.81 -0.24
CA MET A 1 25.32 -0.66 -0.12
C MET A 1 25.39 0.11 -1.43
N GLN A 2 24.47 -0.20 -2.35
CA GLN A 2 24.35 0.51 -3.61
C GLN A 2 23.45 1.72 -3.35
N ILE A 3 24.03 2.89 -3.37
CA ILE A 3 23.28 4.15 -3.33
C ILE A 3 22.51 4.22 -4.64
N LEU A 4 21.17 4.22 -4.53
CA LEU A 4 20.26 4.32 -5.66
C LEU A 4 20.66 5.53 -6.52
N SER A 5 21.01 5.27 -7.77
CA SER A 5 21.35 6.28 -8.74
C SER A 5 20.11 7.09 -9.11
N ASN A 6 20.15 8.35 -8.74
CA ASN A 6 19.54 9.50 -9.39
C ASN A 6 18.23 9.26 -10.17
N THR A 7 17.15 8.98 -9.47
CA THR A 7 15.81 9.24 -9.95
C THR A 7 15.20 10.37 -9.14
N ASP A 8 14.44 11.27 -9.77
CA ASP A 8 13.87 12.50 -9.20
C ASP A 8 12.95 12.31 -7.95
N TYR A 9 12.81 11.07 -7.47
CA TYR A 9 11.96 10.69 -6.32
C TYR A 9 12.67 10.75 -4.96
N SER A 10 14.00 10.84 -4.93
CA SER A 10 14.81 10.80 -3.72
C SER A 10 14.43 11.86 -2.66
N PRO A 11 14.17 13.15 -3.02
CA PRO A 11 13.81 14.16 -2.01
C PRO A 11 12.45 13.92 -1.37
N LEU A 12 11.46 13.42 -2.12
CA LEU A 12 10.11 13.15 -1.62
C LEU A 12 10.12 11.97 -0.65
N ASN A 13 10.84 10.91 -0.97
CA ASN A 13 10.95 9.75 -0.10
C ASN A 13 11.64 10.09 1.23
N ALA A 14 12.68 10.93 1.20
CA ALA A 14 13.34 11.41 2.42
C ALA A 14 12.41 12.26 3.29
N LEU A 15 11.59 13.11 2.69
CA LEU A 15 10.57 13.88 3.39
C LEU A 15 9.52 12.96 4.04
N GLN A 16 9.07 11.95 3.31
CA GLN A 16 8.08 10.98 3.81
C GLN A 16 8.62 10.17 4.99
N GLN A 17 9.88 9.74 4.96
CA GLN A 17 10.50 9.07 6.12
C GLN A 17 10.64 10.01 7.32
N ALA A 18 11.00 11.28 7.09
CA ALA A 18 11.05 12.28 8.15
C ALA A 18 9.67 12.51 8.79
N ILE A 19 8.61 12.56 7.99
CA ILE A 19 7.22 12.66 8.46
C ILE A 19 6.85 11.43 9.30
N GLN A 20 7.17 10.22 8.86
CA GLN A 20 6.90 8.99 9.64
C GLN A 20 7.60 9.02 11.00
N ARG A 21 8.87 9.43 11.03
CA ARG A 21 9.64 9.61 12.27
C ARG A 21 8.95 10.61 13.21
N ASP A 22 8.60 11.78 12.69
CA ASP A 22 8.01 12.86 13.49
C ASP A 22 6.62 12.45 14.04
N ILE A 23 5.81 11.76 13.23
CA ILE A 23 4.52 11.21 13.68
C ILE A 23 4.74 10.17 14.78
N ARG A 24 5.70 9.26 14.62
CA ARG A 24 5.99 8.23 15.62
C ARG A 24 6.46 8.83 16.93
N GLN A 25 7.34 9.82 16.89
CA GLN A 25 7.80 10.55 18.06
C GLN A 25 6.66 11.29 18.75
N TYR A 26 5.78 11.91 17.98
CA TYR A 26 4.58 12.54 18.52
C TYR A 26 3.65 11.54 19.21
N ILE A 27 3.38 10.40 18.56
CA ILE A 27 2.59 9.31 19.16
C ILE A 27 3.20 8.83 20.46
N ALA A 28 4.52 8.60 20.49
CA ALA A 28 5.22 8.16 21.70
C ALA A 28 5.13 9.15 22.85
N ALA A 29 5.03 10.46 22.54
CA ALA A 29 4.91 11.51 23.53
C ALA A 29 3.47 11.75 24.02
N GLN A 30 2.44 11.37 23.24
CA GLN A 30 1.05 11.74 23.49
C GLN A 30 0.10 10.57 23.74
N ALA A 31 0.45 9.37 23.29
CA ALA A 31 -0.42 8.20 23.37
C ALA A 31 0.03 7.21 24.45
N ASP A 32 -0.95 6.60 25.13
CA ASP A 32 -0.70 5.57 26.15
C ASP A 32 -0.29 4.21 25.55
N ARG A 33 -0.27 4.08 24.23
CA ARG A 33 0.10 2.86 23.52
C ARG A 33 0.85 3.16 22.23
N THR A 34 1.64 2.20 21.78
CA THR A 34 2.24 2.24 20.43
C THR A 34 1.15 2.16 19.36
N ILE A 35 1.22 3.05 18.39
CA ILE A 35 0.40 3.04 17.18
C ILE A 35 1.34 2.83 16.00
N PRO A 36 1.15 1.77 15.20
CA PRO A 36 1.97 1.55 14.00
C PRO A 36 1.87 2.72 13.01
N VAL A 37 3.00 3.08 12.40
CA VAL A 37 3.09 4.11 11.37
C VAL A 37 3.68 3.48 10.12
N GLY A 38 3.01 3.64 9.00
CA GLY A 38 3.43 3.09 7.72
C GLY A 38 3.20 4.05 6.56
N TYR A 39 3.46 3.55 5.37
CA TYR A 39 3.31 4.30 4.14
C TYR A 39 2.33 3.60 3.20
N SER A 40 1.50 4.37 2.52
CA SER A 40 0.61 3.88 1.46
C SER A 40 1.09 4.43 0.12
N ALA A 41 1.53 3.52 -0.75
CA ALA A 41 2.10 3.82 -2.05
C ALA A 41 1.06 3.69 -3.17
N ALA A 42 1.19 4.49 -4.20
CA ALA A 42 0.53 4.22 -5.48
C ALA A 42 1.18 3.01 -6.17
N ASP A 43 0.39 2.21 -6.91
CA ASP A 43 0.88 1.05 -7.65
C ASP A 43 1.58 1.46 -8.96
N VAL A 44 2.76 2.07 -8.81
CA VAL A 44 3.66 2.43 -9.90
C VAL A 44 4.76 1.38 -9.98
N ARG A 45 4.55 0.36 -10.81
CA ARG A 45 5.37 -0.87 -10.85
C ARG A 45 6.85 -0.62 -11.09
N GLU A 46 7.19 0.40 -11.87
CA GLU A 46 8.56 0.77 -12.24
C GLU A 46 9.42 1.19 -11.04
N ILE A 47 8.81 1.72 -10.00
CA ILE A 47 9.51 2.23 -8.82
C ILE A 47 9.13 1.52 -7.51
N LEU A 48 8.13 0.62 -7.56
CA LEU A 48 7.53 0.03 -6.36
C LEU A 48 8.55 -0.75 -5.52
N ALA A 49 9.42 -1.53 -6.17
CA ALA A 49 10.45 -2.30 -5.47
C ALA A 49 11.48 -1.39 -4.78
N ASP A 50 11.91 -0.33 -5.46
CA ASP A 50 12.84 0.65 -4.89
C ASP A 50 12.20 1.42 -3.74
N GLN A 51 10.95 1.84 -3.90
CA GLN A 51 10.19 2.54 -2.88
C GLN A 51 9.98 1.65 -1.65
N TRP A 52 9.59 0.37 -1.85
CA TRP A 52 9.49 -0.62 -0.80
C TRP A 52 10.79 -0.77 -0.01
N ASN A 53 11.91 -0.99 -0.70
CA ASN A 53 13.23 -1.13 -0.09
C ASN A 53 13.62 0.13 0.68
N TYR A 54 13.34 1.31 0.14
CA TYR A 54 13.64 2.58 0.78
C TYR A 54 12.93 2.72 2.14
N PHE A 55 11.63 2.42 2.21
CA PHE A 55 10.86 2.53 3.44
C PHE A 55 11.18 1.43 4.48
N GLN A 56 11.97 0.42 4.09
CA GLN A 56 12.51 -0.59 4.99
C GLN A 56 13.93 -0.28 5.47
N CYS A 57 14.61 0.68 4.85
CA CYS A 57 15.96 1.06 5.26
C CYS A 57 15.98 1.73 6.63
N ALA A 58 17.05 1.44 7.38
CA ALA A 58 17.43 2.20 8.55
C ALA A 58 18.91 2.57 8.43
N ILE A 59 19.27 3.73 8.93
CA ILE A 59 20.68 4.12 9.02
C ILE A 59 21.29 3.39 10.21
N GLU A 60 22.43 2.74 9.99
CA GLU A 60 23.13 2.00 11.05
C GLU A 60 23.50 2.97 12.20
N GLY A 61 23.10 2.61 13.41
CA GLY A 61 23.34 3.41 14.62
C GLY A 61 22.27 4.44 14.93
N GLU A 62 21.27 4.64 14.06
CA GLU A 62 20.10 5.47 14.36
C GLU A 62 18.93 4.62 14.87
N GLN A 63 18.01 5.27 15.61
CA GLN A 63 16.74 4.64 15.96
C GLN A 63 15.94 4.36 14.69
N HIS A 64 15.28 3.20 14.65
CA HIS A 64 14.50 2.76 13.49
C HIS A 64 13.18 3.54 13.29
N ASP A 65 13.09 4.74 13.83
CA ASP A 65 11.87 5.55 13.89
C ASP A 65 11.34 5.98 12.50
N SER A 66 12.21 6.00 11.49
CA SER A 66 11.84 6.36 10.12
C SER A 66 11.37 5.17 9.27
N ARG A 67 11.54 3.92 9.75
CA ARG A 67 11.07 2.73 9.03
C ARG A 67 9.57 2.57 9.14
N SER A 68 8.94 2.07 8.08
CA SER A 68 7.52 1.72 8.12
C SER A 68 7.27 0.47 8.96
N ASP A 69 6.21 0.49 9.77
CA ASP A 69 5.71 -0.69 10.49
C ASP A 69 4.80 -1.56 9.61
N PHE A 70 4.23 -1.00 8.55
CA PHE A 70 3.46 -1.68 7.51
C PHE A 70 3.61 -0.93 6.18
N PHE A 71 3.25 -1.58 5.09
CA PHE A 71 3.25 -0.97 3.77
C PHE A 71 1.89 -1.19 3.10
N GLY A 72 1.22 -0.09 2.77
CA GLY A 72 -0.02 -0.09 2.02
C GLY A 72 0.24 0.12 0.53
N LEU A 73 -0.60 -0.48 -0.32
CA LEU A 73 -0.54 -0.31 -1.76
C LEU A 73 -1.94 0.06 -2.29
N ASN A 74 -2.05 1.18 -2.98
CA ASN A 74 -3.28 1.59 -3.68
C ASN A 74 -3.26 1.02 -5.08
N SER A 75 -3.95 -0.10 -5.30
CA SER A 75 -3.94 -0.82 -6.57
C SER A 75 -5.33 -1.03 -7.13
N TYR A 76 -5.54 -0.55 -8.35
CA TYR A 76 -6.76 -0.72 -9.14
C TYR A 76 -6.49 -1.51 -10.42
N SER A 77 -5.45 -2.36 -10.41
CA SER A 77 -4.99 -3.10 -11.59
C SER A 77 -5.91 -4.24 -12.00
N TRP A 78 -6.68 -4.81 -11.07
CA TRP A 78 -7.71 -5.80 -11.39
C TRP A 78 -9.00 -5.11 -11.79
N CYS A 79 -9.37 -5.15 -13.06
CA CYS A 79 -10.51 -4.40 -13.56
C CYS A 79 -11.41 -5.27 -14.45
N GLY A 80 -12.56 -5.68 -13.90
CA GLY A 80 -13.55 -6.51 -14.57
C GLY A 80 -13.25 -8.00 -14.57
N SER A 81 -14.21 -8.78 -15.05
CA SER A 81 -14.20 -10.25 -15.01
C SER A 81 -13.14 -10.92 -15.89
N GLU A 82 -12.63 -10.20 -16.89
CA GLU A 82 -11.59 -10.70 -17.79
C GLU A 82 -10.18 -10.53 -17.20
N ALA A 83 -10.04 -9.84 -16.08
CA ALA A 83 -8.75 -9.72 -15.41
C ALA A 83 -8.35 -11.06 -14.77
N THR A 84 -7.06 -11.35 -14.81
CA THR A 84 -6.46 -12.53 -14.19
C THR A 84 -5.39 -12.12 -13.20
N PHE A 85 -4.91 -13.07 -12.42
CA PHE A 85 -3.81 -12.88 -11.48
C PHE A 85 -2.56 -12.29 -12.16
N GLU A 86 -2.26 -12.78 -13.35
CA GLU A 86 -1.12 -12.32 -14.16
C GLU A 86 -1.40 -10.98 -14.84
N SER A 87 -2.60 -10.79 -15.44
CA SER A 87 -2.91 -9.56 -16.15
C SER A 87 -3.05 -8.37 -15.20
N ALA A 88 -3.48 -8.59 -13.96
CA ALA A 88 -3.48 -7.60 -12.89
C ALA A 88 -2.09 -7.41 -12.26
N GLY A 89 -1.11 -8.24 -12.62
CA GLY A 89 0.26 -8.18 -12.12
C GLY A 89 0.40 -8.56 -10.65
N TYR A 90 -0.50 -9.37 -10.11
CA TYR A 90 -0.43 -9.82 -8.72
C TYR A 90 0.74 -10.78 -8.49
N ASN A 91 1.13 -11.56 -9.50
CA ASN A 91 2.35 -12.35 -9.50
C ASN A 91 3.60 -11.48 -9.26
N VAL A 92 3.68 -10.30 -9.88
CA VAL A 92 4.78 -9.35 -9.70
C VAL A 92 4.80 -8.78 -8.27
N LEU A 93 3.63 -8.52 -7.67
CA LEU A 93 3.55 -8.10 -6.27
C LEU A 93 4.10 -9.15 -5.31
N ILE A 94 3.82 -10.43 -5.57
CA ILE A 94 4.39 -11.52 -4.76
C ILE A 94 5.92 -11.56 -4.87
N GLU A 95 6.46 -11.33 -6.07
CA GLU A 95 7.92 -11.27 -6.26
C GLU A 95 8.54 -10.10 -5.50
N ILE A 96 7.93 -8.91 -5.57
CA ILE A 96 8.41 -7.70 -4.87
C ILE A 96 8.36 -7.89 -3.34
N PHE A 97 7.24 -8.39 -2.82
CA PHE A 97 6.99 -8.43 -1.38
C PHE A 97 7.25 -9.81 -0.74
N GLY A 98 7.73 -10.81 -1.50
CA GLY A 98 7.86 -12.20 -1.05
C GLY A 98 8.74 -12.42 0.18
N ASN A 99 9.68 -11.51 0.44
CA ASN A 99 10.57 -11.55 1.60
C ASN A 99 10.23 -10.48 2.65
N THR A 100 9.00 -9.99 2.67
CA THR A 100 8.58 -8.97 3.65
C THR A 100 8.64 -9.49 5.08
N THR A 101 9.07 -8.63 5.99
CA THR A 101 9.06 -8.88 7.45
C THR A 101 8.02 -8.02 8.17
N ILE A 102 7.30 -7.18 7.44
CA ILE A 102 6.22 -6.33 7.94
C ILE A 102 4.94 -6.59 7.13
N PRO A 103 3.76 -6.31 7.69
CA PRO A 103 2.51 -6.44 6.95
C PRO A 103 2.51 -5.58 5.67
N VAL A 104 2.12 -6.20 4.56
CA VAL A 104 1.82 -5.52 3.29
C VAL A 104 0.39 -5.82 2.92
N PHE A 105 -0.38 -4.81 2.52
CA PHE A 105 -1.80 -4.98 2.18
C PHE A 105 -2.24 -3.94 1.14
N PHE A 106 -3.34 -4.19 0.47
CA PHE A 106 -3.95 -3.15 -0.34
C PHE A 106 -4.66 -2.14 0.56
N SER A 107 -4.07 -0.95 0.70
CA SER A 107 -4.72 0.18 1.38
C SER A 107 -5.89 0.74 0.59
N GLU A 108 -5.90 0.52 -0.74
CA GLU A 108 -7.06 0.73 -1.60
C GLU A 108 -7.07 -0.32 -2.73
N TYR A 109 -8.25 -0.86 -3.03
CA TYR A 109 -8.52 -1.63 -4.24
C TYR A 109 -9.98 -1.49 -4.68
N GLY A 110 -10.33 -2.04 -5.83
CA GLY A 110 -11.69 -2.06 -6.36
C GLY A 110 -11.87 -1.13 -7.55
N CYS A 111 -11.41 -1.54 -8.73
CA CYS A 111 -11.59 -0.80 -9.97
C CYS A 111 -13.08 -0.59 -10.28
N ASN A 112 -13.48 0.63 -10.68
CA ASN A 112 -14.85 0.99 -11.05
C ASN A 112 -15.06 1.26 -12.57
N LYS A 113 -14.04 1.00 -13.39
CA LYS A 113 -14.12 1.23 -14.86
C LYS A 113 -15.05 0.25 -15.56
N VAL A 114 -15.30 -0.93 -14.97
CA VAL A 114 -16.24 -1.92 -15.47
C VAL A 114 -17.39 -2.04 -14.49
N GLN A 115 -18.61 -1.86 -14.99
CA GLN A 115 -19.83 -1.89 -14.18
C GLN A 115 -20.76 -3.03 -14.63
N PRO A 116 -21.45 -3.71 -13.70
CA PRO A 116 -21.34 -3.55 -12.25
C PRO A 116 -19.99 -4.05 -11.74
N ARG A 117 -19.50 -3.49 -10.62
CA ARG A 117 -18.27 -3.94 -9.97
C ARG A 117 -18.49 -5.35 -9.42
N ALA A 118 -17.82 -6.34 -9.99
CA ALA A 118 -17.98 -7.74 -9.60
C ALA A 118 -17.08 -8.15 -8.41
N PHE A 119 -16.03 -7.39 -8.14
CA PHE A 119 -15.04 -7.67 -7.09
C PHE A 119 -14.38 -9.06 -7.22
N ASP A 120 -14.15 -9.51 -8.45
CA ASP A 120 -13.54 -10.82 -8.73
C ASP A 120 -12.14 -10.95 -8.13
N GLU A 121 -11.43 -9.82 -7.94
CA GLU A 121 -10.14 -9.74 -7.27
C GLU A 121 -10.17 -10.24 -5.83
N VAL A 122 -11.31 -10.22 -5.16
CA VAL A 122 -11.44 -10.66 -3.76
C VAL A 122 -11.04 -12.13 -3.60
N GLN A 123 -11.43 -12.99 -4.54
CA GLN A 123 -11.04 -14.39 -4.50
C GLN A 123 -9.53 -14.58 -4.66
N ALA A 124 -8.89 -13.77 -5.49
CA ALA A 124 -7.45 -13.78 -5.67
C ALA A 124 -6.73 -13.20 -4.45
N LEU A 125 -7.18 -12.04 -3.98
CA LEU A 125 -6.57 -11.31 -2.85
C LEU A 125 -6.56 -12.14 -1.55
N TYR A 126 -7.65 -12.85 -1.27
CA TYR A 126 -7.77 -13.71 -0.09
C TYR A 126 -7.53 -15.19 -0.39
N GLY A 127 -7.05 -15.49 -1.58
CA GLY A 127 -6.74 -16.84 -2.04
C GLY A 127 -5.33 -17.31 -1.66
N PRO A 128 -5.04 -18.60 -1.87
CA PRO A 128 -3.77 -19.20 -1.48
C PRO A 128 -2.56 -18.69 -2.26
N GLN A 129 -2.78 -18.02 -3.39
CA GLN A 129 -1.71 -17.45 -4.22
C GLN A 129 -1.19 -16.12 -3.66
N MET A 130 -1.99 -15.41 -2.84
CA MET A 130 -1.69 -14.06 -2.37
C MET A 130 -1.27 -14.01 -0.89
N THR A 131 -0.66 -15.05 -0.38
CA THR A 131 -0.28 -15.20 1.04
C THR A 131 0.75 -14.19 1.52
N THR A 132 1.44 -13.52 0.62
CA THR A 132 2.36 -12.41 0.93
C THR A 132 1.61 -11.15 1.39
N MET A 133 0.38 -10.96 0.92
CA MET A 133 -0.45 -9.80 1.28
C MET A 133 -1.34 -10.12 2.48
N SER A 134 -1.51 -9.15 3.36
CA SER A 134 -2.35 -9.25 4.56
C SER A 134 -3.82 -8.89 4.32
N GLY A 135 -4.24 -8.82 3.07
CA GLY A 135 -5.61 -8.46 2.68
C GLY A 135 -5.71 -7.06 2.06
N GLY A 136 -6.87 -6.44 2.17
CA GLY A 136 -7.06 -5.11 1.59
C GLY A 136 -8.34 -4.40 2.03
N LEU A 137 -8.39 -3.11 1.75
CA LEU A 137 -9.51 -2.22 1.99
C LEU A 137 -10.09 -1.79 0.65
N VAL A 138 -11.37 -2.11 0.43
CA VAL A 138 -12.05 -1.68 -0.78
C VAL A 138 -12.30 -0.16 -0.75
N TYR A 139 -11.99 0.51 -1.82
CA TYR A 139 -12.31 1.92 -1.99
C TYR A 139 -13.61 2.05 -2.77
N GLU A 140 -14.68 2.68 -2.23
CA GLU A 140 -14.81 3.28 -0.93
C GLU A 140 -16.19 2.99 -0.31
N TYR A 141 -16.40 3.30 0.97
CA TYR A 141 -17.67 2.99 1.65
C TYR A 141 -18.84 3.80 1.13
N SER A 142 -18.75 5.14 1.18
CA SER A 142 -19.84 6.03 0.77
C SER A 142 -19.72 6.45 -0.68
N GLN A 143 -20.86 6.51 -1.39
CA GLN A 143 -20.93 7.02 -2.75
C GLN A 143 -20.60 8.52 -2.78
N GLU A 144 -19.61 8.87 -3.58
CA GLU A 144 -19.16 10.23 -3.86
C GLU A 144 -19.11 10.49 -5.38
N GLU A 145 -18.63 11.66 -5.80
CA GLU A 145 -18.52 12.02 -7.21
C GLU A 145 -17.59 11.11 -8.02
N SER A 146 -16.63 10.48 -7.35
CA SER A 146 -15.67 9.52 -7.91
C SER A 146 -16.30 8.19 -8.34
N ASP A 147 -17.54 7.91 -7.92
CA ASP A 147 -18.32 6.70 -8.24
C ASP A 147 -17.69 5.37 -7.77
N TYR A 148 -17.04 5.41 -6.60
CA TYR A 148 -16.46 4.22 -5.97
C TYR A 148 -17.29 3.66 -4.81
N GLY A 149 -18.35 4.34 -4.41
CA GLY A 149 -19.14 4.00 -3.22
C GLY A 149 -19.76 2.60 -3.27
N LEU A 150 -19.67 1.89 -2.15
CA LEU A 150 -20.39 0.63 -1.91
C LEU A 150 -21.84 0.88 -1.50
N VAL A 151 -22.10 2.00 -0.84
CA VAL A 151 -23.43 2.38 -0.33
C VAL A 151 -23.71 3.85 -0.63
N THR A 152 -24.97 4.15 -0.93
CA THR A 152 -25.44 5.54 -1.00
C THR A 152 -25.99 5.92 0.36
N ILE A 153 -25.40 6.95 0.96
CA ILE A 153 -25.89 7.54 2.20
C ILE A 153 -26.90 8.63 1.80
N ASN A 154 -28.18 8.35 1.99
CA ASN A 154 -29.20 9.38 1.79
C ASN A 154 -29.05 10.40 2.90
N GLY A 155 -28.52 11.57 2.55
CA GLY A 155 -28.46 12.72 3.44
C GLY A 155 -29.85 13.18 3.84
N ASN A 156 -30.00 13.56 5.10
CA ASN A 156 -31.18 14.30 5.58
C ASN A 156 -31.19 15.69 4.99
#